data_dc425f28a37085b406fa8007bc15b6f2
#
_entry.id   dc425f28a37085b406fa8007bc15b6f2
#
_cell.length_a   1.000
_cell.length_b   1.000
_cell.length_c   1.000
_cell.angle_alpha   90.00
_cell.angle_beta   90.00
_cell.angle_gamma   90.00
#
_symmetry.space_group_name_H-M   'P 1'
#
loop_
_entity.id
_entity.type
_entity.pdbx_description
1 polymer ?
#
loop_
_entity_poly.entity_id
_entity_poly.type
_entity_poly.pdbx_seq_one_letter_code
_entity_poly.pdbx_strand_id
1 'polypeptide(L)'
;MDLLRELAVYRPWNEQEERDCAELLRRLHSGEELYSRDNAAAHLTVSAWVVSPDRSQVLMAYHKLYDSWAWLGGHADGDRDLLAVALREVREESGLTDVRPVSEQIYSLEILSVDGHEKWGRYVSSHLHLNVTYLLEADPAAPICPKP
;
A
#
# COMPACT_ATOMS: atom_id res chain seq x y z
N MET A 1 10.30 11.25 3.69
CA MET A 1 11.46 10.47 4.20
C MET A 1 11.79 9.38 3.19
N ASP A 2 13.06 9.12 2.99
CA ASP A 2 13.52 8.05 2.11
C ASP A 2 13.14 6.67 2.70
N LEU A 3 12.71 5.74 1.87
CA LEU A 3 12.27 4.41 2.30
C LEU A 3 13.35 3.66 3.09
N LEU A 4 14.61 3.78 2.70
CA LEU A 4 15.71 3.17 3.45
C LEU A 4 15.76 3.68 4.88
N ARG A 5 15.53 4.96 5.10
CA ARG A 5 15.51 5.55 6.44
C ARG A 5 14.28 5.13 7.23
N GLU A 6 13.13 5.04 6.57
CA GLU A 6 11.92 4.53 7.21
C GLU A 6 12.11 3.09 7.68
N LEU A 7 12.70 2.25 6.84
CA LEU A 7 12.94 0.85 7.18
C LEU A 7 14.01 0.69 8.28
N ALA A 8 14.96 1.61 8.36
CA ALA A 8 15.99 1.57 9.40
C ALA A 8 15.41 1.74 10.81
N VAL A 9 14.29 2.45 10.93
CA VAL A 9 13.62 2.68 12.23
C VAL A 9 12.40 1.79 12.41
N TYR A 10 11.99 1.06 11.38
CA TYR A 10 10.84 0.19 11.42
C TYR A 10 11.08 -1.01 12.34
N ARG A 11 10.08 -1.32 13.15
CA ARG A 11 10.12 -2.49 14.04
C ARG A 11 9.08 -3.50 13.59
N PRO A 12 9.50 -4.63 13.01
CA PRO A 12 8.56 -5.67 12.56
C PRO A 12 7.68 -6.20 13.69
N TRP A 13 6.42 -6.47 13.37
CA TRP A 13 5.44 -6.99 14.32
C TRP A 13 5.63 -8.48 14.63
N ASN A 14 6.25 -9.20 13.69
CA ASN A 14 6.38 -10.65 13.78
C ASN A 14 7.53 -11.14 12.88
N GLU A 15 7.78 -12.44 12.90
CA GLU A 15 8.86 -13.06 12.15
C GLU A 15 8.67 -12.90 10.62
N GLN A 16 7.43 -12.98 10.13
CA GLN A 16 7.17 -12.78 8.71
C GLN A 16 7.60 -11.38 8.26
N GLU A 17 7.19 -10.35 8.99
CA GLU A 17 7.58 -8.98 8.66
C GLU A 17 9.09 -8.76 8.77
N GLU A 18 9.72 -9.41 9.73
CA GLU A 18 11.18 -9.34 9.87
C GLU A 18 11.87 -9.86 8.60
N ARG A 19 11.41 -11.00 8.09
CA ARG A 19 11.95 -11.59 6.86
C ARG A 19 11.64 -10.74 5.64
N ASP A 20 10.41 -10.26 5.55
CA ASP A 20 9.98 -9.44 4.41
C ASP A 20 10.71 -8.08 4.40
N CYS A 21 10.93 -7.49 5.56
CA CYS A 21 11.72 -6.27 5.70
C CYS A 21 13.17 -6.49 5.23
N ALA A 22 13.77 -7.62 5.62
CA ALA A 22 15.14 -7.95 5.20
C ALA A 22 15.24 -8.11 3.68
N GLU A 23 14.27 -8.77 3.06
CA GLU A 23 14.23 -8.94 1.61
C GLU A 23 14.03 -7.60 0.89
N LEU A 24 13.14 -6.75 1.39
CA LEU A 24 12.93 -5.43 0.81
C LEU A 24 14.21 -4.58 0.89
N LEU A 25 14.90 -4.61 2.03
CA LEU A 25 16.19 -3.92 2.19
C LEU A 25 17.24 -4.45 1.21
N ARG A 26 17.31 -5.77 1.05
CA ARG A 26 18.24 -6.39 0.11
C ARG A 26 18.00 -5.88 -1.33
N ARG A 27 16.73 -5.83 -1.74
CA ARG A 27 16.37 -5.34 -3.08
C ARG A 27 16.67 -3.86 -3.25
N LEU A 28 16.38 -3.03 -2.26
CA LEU A 28 16.69 -1.61 -2.30
C LEU A 28 18.21 -1.37 -2.43
N HIS A 29 19.01 -2.16 -1.73
CA HIS A 29 20.48 -2.04 -1.79
C HIS A 29 21.07 -2.58 -3.10
N SER A 30 20.35 -3.43 -3.81
CA SER A 30 20.82 -3.97 -5.10
C SER A 30 20.79 -2.97 -6.25
N GLY A 31 20.13 -1.83 -6.07
CA GLY A 31 19.94 -0.84 -7.13
C GLY A 31 18.81 -1.17 -8.09
N GLU A 32 18.05 -2.23 -7.82
CA GLU A 32 16.88 -2.60 -8.62
C GLU A 32 15.83 -1.49 -8.57
N GLU A 33 15.22 -1.16 -9.72
CA GLU A 33 14.12 -0.19 -9.75
C GLU A 33 12.85 -0.86 -9.24
N LEU A 34 12.36 -0.41 -8.08
CA LEU A 34 11.21 -1.01 -7.41
C LEU A 34 9.97 -0.12 -7.45
N TYR A 35 10.10 1.15 -7.83
CA TYR A 35 8.99 2.10 -7.77
C TYR A 35 8.09 2.05 -9.01
N SER A 36 8.48 1.30 -10.04
CA SER A 36 7.75 1.21 -11.29
C SER A 36 7.28 -0.21 -11.58
N ARG A 37 6.08 -0.34 -12.16
CA ARG A 37 5.57 -1.61 -12.69
C ARG A 37 6.36 -2.11 -13.90
N ASP A 38 7.28 -1.31 -14.45
CA ASP A 38 8.22 -1.76 -15.46
C ASP A 38 9.13 -2.87 -14.93
N ASN A 39 9.35 -2.91 -13.62
CA ASN A 39 9.93 -4.08 -12.97
C ASN A 39 8.82 -5.14 -12.85
N ALA A 40 8.76 -6.04 -13.83
CA ALA A 40 7.69 -7.03 -13.91
C ALA A 40 7.81 -8.14 -12.87
N ALA A 41 8.96 -8.28 -12.20
CA ALA A 41 9.17 -9.32 -11.19
C ALA A 41 8.75 -8.89 -9.80
N ALA A 42 8.97 -7.61 -9.47
CA ALA A 42 8.65 -7.09 -8.14
C ALA A 42 8.56 -5.57 -8.19
N HIS A 43 7.58 -4.99 -7.53
CA HIS A 43 7.46 -3.54 -7.44
C HIS A 43 6.70 -3.13 -6.18
N LEU A 44 6.92 -1.89 -5.77
CA LEU A 44 6.31 -1.33 -4.56
C LEU A 44 4.84 -1.02 -4.76
N THR A 45 4.06 -1.41 -3.76
CA THR A 45 2.66 -1.02 -3.60
C THR A 45 2.47 -0.41 -2.22
N VAL A 46 1.41 0.36 -2.08
CA VAL A 46 1.09 1.04 -0.84
C VAL A 46 -0.34 0.70 -0.46
N SER A 47 -0.54 0.37 0.82
CA SER A 47 -1.86 0.19 1.38
C SER A 47 -2.14 1.24 2.44
N ALA A 48 -3.41 1.56 2.61
CA ALA A 48 -3.87 2.48 3.63
C ALA A 48 -4.85 1.77 4.55
N TRP A 49 -4.52 1.69 5.83
CA TRP A 49 -5.44 1.25 6.86
C TRP A 49 -6.05 2.51 7.45
N VAL A 50 -7.31 2.78 7.09
CA VAL A 50 -8.00 4.02 7.46
C VAL A 50 -8.97 3.73 8.60
N VAL A 51 -8.77 4.39 9.73
CA VAL A 51 -9.56 4.19 10.94
C VAL A 51 -10.28 5.47 11.36
N SER A 52 -11.36 5.30 12.10
CA SER A 52 -12.02 6.43 12.76
C SER A 52 -11.18 6.93 13.95
N PRO A 53 -11.38 8.19 14.38
CA PRO A 53 -10.65 8.72 15.54
C PRO A 53 -10.75 7.88 16.80
N ASP A 54 -11.91 7.27 17.05
CA ASP A 54 -12.15 6.40 18.21
C ASP A 54 -11.71 4.95 17.99
N ARG A 55 -11.19 4.63 16.78
CA ARG A 55 -10.71 3.28 16.41
C ARG A 55 -11.80 2.21 16.35
N SER A 56 -13.08 2.61 16.29
CA SER A 56 -14.19 1.65 16.25
C SER A 56 -14.56 1.21 14.83
N GLN A 57 -14.14 1.95 13.81
CA GLN A 57 -14.50 1.68 12.42
C GLN A 57 -13.26 1.74 11.52
N VAL A 58 -13.31 0.97 10.44
CA VAL A 58 -12.31 0.99 9.37
C VAL A 58 -12.99 1.26 8.04
N LEU A 59 -12.27 1.88 7.12
CA LEU A 59 -12.74 2.11 5.77
C LEU A 59 -12.22 1.00 4.86
N MET A 60 -13.14 0.36 4.15
CA MET A 60 -12.82 -0.71 3.20
C MET A 60 -13.43 -0.39 1.84
N ALA A 61 -12.82 -0.91 0.79
CA ALA A 61 -13.34 -0.84 -0.57
C ALA A 61 -13.81 -2.21 -1.02
N TYR A 62 -14.94 -2.25 -1.71
CA TYR A 62 -15.45 -3.48 -2.30
C TYR A 62 -14.87 -3.67 -3.70
N HIS A 63 -14.19 -4.79 -3.91
CA HIS A 63 -13.62 -5.17 -5.21
C HIS A 63 -14.59 -6.08 -5.95
N LYS A 64 -15.17 -5.58 -7.03
CA LYS A 64 -16.11 -6.35 -7.85
C LYS A 64 -15.48 -7.60 -8.46
N LEU A 65 -14.21 -7.49 -8.89
CA LEU A 65 -13.52 -8.61 -9.53
C LEU A 65 -13.32 -9.80 -8.58
N TYR A 66 -13.01 -9.52 -7.31
CA TYR A 66 -12.75 -10.56 -6.30
C TYR A 66 -13.93 -10.79 -5.37
N ASP A 67 -15.03 -10.06 -5.58
CA ASP A 67 -16.23 -10.12 -4.74
C ASP A 67 -15.88 -10.10 -3.25
N SER A 68 -15.08 -9.11 -2.87
CA SER A 68 -14.57 -9.01 -1.50
C SER A 68 -14.30 -7.58 -1.08
N TRP A 69 -14.32 -7.36 0.23
CA TRP A 69 -13.91 -6.12 0.86
C TRP A 69 -12.42 -6.16 1.14
N ALA A 70 -11.73 -5.07 0.86
CA ALA A 70 -10.30 -4.96 1.10
C ALA A 70 -9.94 -3.53 1.53
N TRP A 71 -8.76 -3.39 2.10
CA TRP A 71 -8.19 -2.08 2.38
C TRP A 71 -7.88 -1.34 1.07
N LEU A 72 -7.73 -0.02 1.18
CA LEU A 72 -7.43 0.83 0.03
C LEU A 72 -5.93 0.85 -0.24
N GLY A 73 -5.56 1.16 -1.47
CA GLY A 73 -4.16 1.27 -1.85
C GLY A 73 -3.95 1.26 -3.35
N GLY A 74 -2.69 1.26 -3.76
CA GLY A 74 -2.32 1.27 -5.15
C GLY A 74 -0.82 1.12 -5.36
N HIS A 75 -0.41 1.24 -6.62
CA HIS A 75 0.99 1.14 -7.01
C HIS A 75 1.72 2.48 -6.82
N ALA A 76 3.01 2.42 -6.53
CA ALA A 76 3.84 3.61 -6.42
C ALA A 76 3.93 4.36 -7.76
N ASP A 77 4.04 3.62 -8.86
CA ASP A 77 4.08 4.15 -10.24
C ASP A 77 5.07 5.31 -10.41
N GLY A 78 6.26 5.14 -9.87
CA GLY A 78 7.34 6.10 -9.96
C GLY A 78 7.39 7.14 -8.85
N ASP A 79 6.35 7.24 -8.03
CA ASP A 79 6.31 8.19 -6.93
C ASP A 79 7.08 7.62 -5.72
N ARG A 80 8.08 8.35 -5.27
CA ARG A 80 8.94 7.93 -4.17
C ARG A 80 8.42 8.34 -2.79
N ASP A 81 7.40 9.18 -2.73
CA ASP A 81 6.73 9.55 -1.49
C ASP A 81 5.55 8.59 -1.26
N LEU A 82 5.82 7.48 -0.60
CA LEU A 82 4.83 6.41 -0.42
C LEU A 82 3.66 6.84 0.48
N LEU A 83 3.89 7.69 1.47
CA LEU A 83 2.80 8.22 2.28
C LEU A 83 1.86 9.09 1.43
N ALA A 84 2.41 9.92 0.55
CA ALA A 84 1.61 10.70 -0.38
C ALA A 84 0.80 9.81 -1.33
N VAL A 85 1.37 8.69 -1.77
CA VAL A 85 0.65 7.70 -2.57
C VAL A 85 -0.54 7.13 -1.79
N ALA A 86 -0.35 6.76 -0.53
CA ALA A 86 -1.43 6.24 0.31
C ALA A 86 -2.57 7.27 0.45
N LEU A 87 -2.24 8.51 0.75
CA LEU A 87 -3.23 9.59 0.89
C LEU A 87 -3.99 9.84 -0.43
N ARG A 88 -3.29 9.86 -1.54
CA ARG A 88 -3.90 10.04 -2.86
C ARG A 88 -4.87 8.92 -3.19
N GLU A 89 -4.45 7.66 -2.98
CA GLU A 89 -5.28 6.50 -3.28
C GLU A 89 -6.57 6.51 -2.44
N VAL A 90 -6.47 6.85 -1.16
CA VAL A 90 -7.67 6.95 -0.31
C VAL A 90 -8.62 8.01 -0.84
N ARG A 91 -8.11 9.19 -1.19
CA ARG A 91 -8.94 10.27 -1.75
C ARG A 91 -9.60 9.87 -3.06
N GLU A 92 -8.86 9.23 -3.94
CA GLU A 92 -9.37 8.79 -5.24
C GLU A 92 -10.41 7.68 -5.11
N GLU A 93 -10.17 6.70 -4.25
CA GLU A 93 -11.05 5.54 -4.11
C GLU A 93 -12.28 5.81 -3.26
N SER A 94 -12.20 6.74 -2.31
CA SER A 94 -13.31 7.01 -1.37
C SER A 94 -13.97 8.37 -1.54
N GLY A 95 -13.29 9.31 -2.20
CA GLY A 95 -13.74 10.70 -2.28
C GLY A 95 -13.54 11.51 -1.01
N LEU A 96 -12.98 10.93 0.04
CA LEU A 96 -12.66 11.66 1.27
C LEU A 96 -11.56 12.68 1.01
N THR A 97 -11.72 13.88 1.54
CA THR A 97 -10.75 14.96 1.37
C THR A 97 -9.94 15.22 2.62
N ASP A 98 -10.54 15.01 3.80
CA ASP A 98 -9.86 15.21 5.09
C ASP A 98 -9.41 13.87 5.66
N VAL A 99 -8.31 13.36 5.10
CA VAL A 99 -7.64 12.14 5.55
C VAL A 99 -6.24 12.53 5.98
N ARG A 100 -5.85 12.09 7.17
CA ARG A 100 -4.56 12.45 7.75
C ARG A 100 -3.83 11.22 8.29
N PRO A 101 -2.50 11.21 8.26
CA PRO A 101 -1.76 10.10 8.88
C PRO A 101 -1.85 10.17 10.40
N VAL A 102 -2.03 9.00 11.02
CA VAL A 102 -1.91 8.86 12.48
C VAL A 102 -0.44 9.02 12.85
N SER A 103 0.44 8.49 12.00
CA SER A 103 1.88 8.65 12.08
C SER A 103 2.43 8.68 10.66
N GLU A 104 3.52 9.39 10.45
CA GLU A 104 4.19 9.41 9.14
C GLU A 104 5.05 8.17 8.91
N GLN A 105 5.19 7.31 9.91
CA GLN A 105 5.97 6.08 9.81
C GLN A 105 5.17 4.93 9.20
N ILE A 106 5.87 3.98 8.63
CA ILE A 106 5.27 2.74 8.14
C ILE A 106 4.59 2.02 9.32
N TYR A 107 3.35 1.62 9.12
CA TYR A 107 2.58 0.88 10.12
C TYR A 107 2.83 -0.63 10.03
N SER A 108 2.83 -1.18 8.81
CA SER A 108 3.12 -2.58 8.56
C SER A 108 3.68 -2.76 7.15
N LEU A 109 4.30 -3.90 6.91
CA LEU A 109 4.78 -4.24 5.56
C LEU A 109 4.71 -5.75 5.35
N GLU A 110 4.61 -6.13 4.07
CA GLU A 110 4.54 -7.53 3.69
C GLU A 110 4.88 -7.68 2.20
N ILE A 111 5.36 -8.85 1.84
CA ILE A 111 5.55 -9.21 0.44
C ILE A 111 4.42 -10.13 0.05
N LEU A 112 3.64 -9.71 -0.94
CA LEU A 112 2.48 -10.46 -1.44
C LEU A 112 2.78 -11.02 -2.82
N SER A 113 2.46 -12.29 -3.03
CA SER A 113 2.55 -12.89 -4.34
C SER A 113 1.29 -12.61 -5.15
N VAL A 114 1.47 -12.27 -6.42
CA VAL A 114 0.37 -12.04 -7.37
C VAL A 114 0.49 -13.09 -8.47
N ASP A 115 -0.57 -13.86 -8.66
CA ASP A 115 -0.60 -14.88 -9.70
C ASP A 115 -0.65 -14.25 -11.09
N GLY A 116 -0.09 -14.97 -12.08
CA GLY A 116 -0.20 -14.56 -13.47
C GLY A 116 -1.66 -14.44 -13.89
N HIS A 117 -1.99 -13.39 -14.61
CA HIS A 117 -3.37 -13.11 -15.02
C HIS A 117 -3.41 -12.23 -16.27
N GLU A 118 -4.58 -12.16 -16.87
CA GLU A 118 -4.82 -11.24 -17.97
C GLU A 118 -5.41 -9.93 -17.46
N LYS A 119 -4.90 -8.82 -17.99
CA LYS A 119 -5.41 -7.49 -17.69
C LYS A 119 -5.48 -6.70 -18.99
N TRP A 120 -6.71 -6.35 -19.39
CA TRP A 120 -6.97 -5.56 -20.59
C TRP A 120 -6.35 -6.19 -21.85
N GLY A 121 -6.54 -7.51 -22.01
CA GLY A 121 -6.08 -8.27 -23.17
C GLY A 121 -4.59 -8.60 -23.17
N ARG A 122 -3.87 -8.28 -22.10
CA ARG A 122 -2.44 -8.59 -21.96
C ARG A 122 -2.18 -9.52 -20.79
N TYR A 123 -1.28 -10.45 -20.98
CA TYR A 123 -0.85 -11.32 -19.89
C TYR A 123 0.12 -10.59 -18.97
N VAL A 124 -0.19 -10.62 -17.68
CA VAL A 124 0.68 -10.12 -16.62
C VAL A 124 1.27 -11.34 -15.90
N SER A 125 2.59 -11.46 -15.91
CA SER A 125 3.28 -12.57 -15.25
C SER A 125 3.13 -12.50 -13.74
N SER A 126 3.24 -13.65 -13.08
CA SER A 126 3.28 -13.69 -11.62
C SER A 126 4.44 -12.84 -11.10
N HIS A 127 4.20 -12.11 -10.01
CA HIS A 127 5.18 -11.17 -9.48
C HIS A 127 4.93 -10.91 -8.00
N LEU A 128 5.81 -10.13 -7.41
CA LEU A 128 5.72 -9.76 -6.01
C LEU A 128 5.28 -8.30 -5.86
N HIS A 129 4.32 -8.07 -4.99
CA HIS A 129 4.02 -6.74 -4.47
C HIS A 129 4.79 -6.55 -3.18
N LEU A 130 5.72 -5.60 -3.18
CA LEU A 130 6.45 -5.18 -1.98
C LEU A 130 5.60 -4.10 -1.32
N ASN A 131 4.76 -4.51 -0.38
CA ASN A 131 3.68 -3.66 0.12
C ASN A 131 4.02 -3.03 1.45
N VAL A 132 3.89 -1.71 1.53
CA VAL A 132 3.98 -0.96 2.79
C VAL A 132 2.63 -0.35 3.11
N THR A 133 2.23 -0.40 4.38
CA THR A 133 0.94 0.11 4.84
C THR A 133 1.14 1.29 5.77
N TYR A 134 0.36 2.35 5.56
CA TYR A 134 0.30 3.50 6.46
C TYR A 134 -1.03 3.50 7.20
N LEU A 135 -0.99 3.90 8.47
CA LEU A 135 -2.19 4.06 9.29
C LEU A 135 -2.69 5.49 9.15
N LEU A 136 -3.88 5.62 8.59
CA LEU A 136 -4.52 6.91 8.35
C LEU A 136 -5.80 7.03 9.18
N GLU A 137 -6.27 8.26 9.34
CA GLU A 137 -7.46 8.56 10.11
C GLU A 137 -8.40 9.45 9.31
N ALA A 138 -9.69 9.18 9.40
CA ALA A 138 -10.73 9.98 8.77
C ALA A 138 -12.00 9.97 9.61
N ASP A 139 -12.82 11.01 9.45
CA ASP A 139 -14.13 11.09 10.11
C ASP A 139 -15.10 10.08 9.45
N PRO A 140 -15.64 9.12 10.20
CA PRO A 140 -16.56 8.12 9.64
C PRO A 140 -17.91 8.72 9.23
N ALA A 141 -18.24 9.94 9.67
CA ALA A 141 -19.45 10.64 9.27
C ALA A 141 -19.27 11.43 7.96
N ALA A 142 -18.03 11.60 7.48
CA ALA A 142 -17.78 12.30 6.23
C ALA A 142 -18.36 11.53 5.04
N PRO A 143 -18.95 12.24 4.04
CA PRO A 143 -19.53 11.56 2.88
C PRO A 143 -18.43 10.90 2.04
N ILE A 144 -18.72 9.68 1.57
CA ILE A 144 -17.84 8.97 0.66
C ILE A 144 -18.47 8.96 -0.75
N CYS A 145 -17.60 9.05 -1.75
CA CYS A 145 -18.00 8.99 -3.15
C CYS A 145 -17.08 7.97 -3.84
N PRO A 146 -17.41 6.67 -3.76
CA PRO A 146 -16.55 5.65 -4.32
C PRO A 146 -16.49 5.75 -5.84
N LYS A 147 -15.38 5.29 -6.41
CA LYS A 147 -15.27 5.13 -7.86
C LYS A 147 -16.32 4.16 -8.38
N PRO A 148 -16.91 4.43 -9.55
CA PRO A 148 -17.87 3.50 -10.17
C PRO A 148 -17.25 2.18 -10.59
#